data_a2d9818202e21a22939d5e5f60a98929
#
_entry.id   a2d9818202e21a22939d5e5f60a98929
#
_cell.length_a   1.000
_cell.length_b   1.000
_cell.length_c   1.000
_cell.angle_alpha   90.00
_cell.angle_beta   90.00
_cell.angle_gamma   90.00
#
_symmetry.space_group_name_H-M   'P 1'
#
loop_
_entity.id
_entity.type
_entity.pdbx_description
1 polymer ?
#
loop_
_entity_poly.entity_id
_entity_poly.type
_entity_poly.pdbx_seq_one_letter_code
_entity_poly.pdbx_strand_id
1 'polypeptide(L)' 'MFRTLVKTESMALESQTVSVRYFELRTLRGGRRYSAEIWLAPGDRVILDGDSVVNLEARAARLVPATVYSRLLAGRANAA' A
#
# COMPACT_ATOMS: atom_id res chain seq x y z
N MET A 1 20.50 -1.20 4.68
CA MET A 1 19.54 -1.69 3.66
C MET A 1 19.10 -0.54 2.78
N PHE A 2 19.18 -0.69 1.49
CA PHE A 2 18.77 0.34 0.55
C PHE A 2 17.37 0.07 0.03
N ARG A 3 16.62 1.13 -0.12
CA ARG A 3 15.27 1.10 -0.63
C ARG A 3 15.20 1.99 -1.86
N THR A 4 14.77 1.43 -2.99
CA THR A 4 14.68 2.16 -4.26
C THR A 4 13.23 2.21 -4.71
N LEU A 5 12.72 3.41 -4.96
CA LEU A 5 11.38 3.58 -5.52
C LEU A 5 11.37 3.10 -6.97
N VAL A 6 10.54 2.12 -7.30
CA VAL A 6 10.47 1.57 -8.65
C VAL A 6 9.18 1.90 -9.38
N LYS A 7 8.11 2.22 -8.66
CA LYS A 7 6.82 2.55 -9.25
C LYS A 7 5.95 3.35 -8.28
N THR A 8 5.17 4.27 -8.80
CA THR A 8 4.11 4.96 -8.06
C THR A 8 2.80 4.77 -8.80
N GLU A 9 1.73 4.53 -8.06
CA GLU A 9 0.41 4.29 -8.59
C GLU A 9 -0.62 5.08 -7.82
N SER A 10 -1.63 5.61 -8.51
CA SER A 10 -2.79 6.23 -7.87
C SER A 10 -4.02 5.38 -8.14
N MET A 11 -4.74 5.04 -7.08
CA MET A 11 -5.99 4.28 -7.17
C MET A 11 -7.15 5.22 -6.84
N ALA A 12 -8.01 5.47 -7.83
CA ALA A 12 -9.20 6.29 -7.63
C ALA A 12 -10.33 5.40 -7.11
N LEU A 13 -10.86 5.75 -5.94
CA LEU A 13 -12.01 5.11 -5.32
C LEU A 13 -13.15 6.13 -5.28
N GLU A 14 -14.36 5.69 -4.97
CA GLU A 14 -15.49 6.61 -4.88
C GLU A 14 -15.29 7.73 -3.87
N SER A 15 -14.69 7.40 -2.73
CA SER A 15 -14.53 8.33 -1.62
C SER A 15 -13.22 9.11 -1.65
N GLN A 16 -12.18 8.60 -2.31
CA GLN A 16 -10.85 9.21 -2.27
C GLN A 16 -9.90 8.59 -3.29
N THR A 17 -8.76 9.24 -3.48
CA THR A 17 -7.66 8.68 -4.24
C THR A 17 -6.58 8.22 -3.26
N VAL A 18 -6.08 6.99 -3.47
CA VAL A 18 -5.05 6.39 -2.63
C VAL A 18 -3.75 6.29 -3.42
N SER A 19 -2.65 6.73 -2.82
CA SER A 19 -1.33 6.64 -3.41
C SER A 19 -0.62 5.39 -2.93
N VAL A 20 -0.02 4.65 -3.88
CA VAL A 20 0.76 3.45 -3.58
C VAL A 20 2.15 3.61 -4.18
N ARG A 21 3.17 3.40 -3.37
CA ARG A 21 4.56 3.44 -3.81
C ARG A 21 5.18 2.08 -3.67
N TYR A 22 5.85 1.61 -4.71
CA TYR A 22 6.49 0.30 -4.73
C TYR A 22 8.01 0.49 -4.66
N PHE A 23 8.64 -0.26 -3.78
CA PHE A 23 10.07 -0.19 -3.52
C PHE A 23 10.74 -1.53 -3.71
N GLU A 24 11.97 -1.50 -4.23
CA GLU A 24 12.87 -2.64 -4.23
C GLU A 24 13.78 -2.52 -3.01
N LEU A 25 13.91 -3.62 -2.27
CA LEU A 25 14.79 -3.73 -1.11
C LEU A 25 15.87 -4.75 -1.42
N ARG A 26 17.11 -4.40 -1.11
CA ARG A 26 18.21 -5.35 -1.23
C ARG A 26 18.61 -5.85 0.14
N THR A 27 18.67 -7.17 0.29
CA THR A 27 19.11 -7.80 1.52
C THR A 27 20.63 -7.82 1.57
N LEU A 28 21.19 -8.09 2.75
CA LEU A 28 22.63 -8.17 2.95
C LEU A 28 23.29 -9.27 2.11
N ARG A 29 22.52 -10.29 1.72
CA ARG A 29 23.01 -11.40 0.90
C ARG A 29 22.79 -11.19 -0.60
N GLY A 30 22.41 -9.97 -1.00
CA GLY A 30 22.15 -9.64 -2.40
C GLY A 30 20.80 -10.10 -2.92
N GLY A 31 19.94 -10.65 -2.08
CA GLY A 31 18.58 -11.01 -2.46
C GLY A 31 17.73 -9.76 -2.66
N ARG A 32 16.68 -9.88 -3.46
CA ARG A 32 15.74 -8.79 -3.72
C ARG A 32 14.40 -9.08 -3.08
N ARG A 33 13.90 -8.09 -2.36
CA ARG A 33 12.55 -8.09 -1.82
C ARG A 33 11.87 -6.82 -2.30
N TYR A 34 10.54 -6.81 -2.19
CA TYR A 34 9.75 -5.64 -2.60
C TYR A 34 8.79 -5.27 -1.50
N SER A 35 8.46 -3.98 -1.44
CA SER A 35 7.42 -3.51 -0.53
C SER A 35 6.52 -2.52 -1.25
N ALA A 36 5.27 -2.46 -0.80
CA ALA A 36 4.31 -1.45 -1.24
C ALA A 36 3.93 -0.61 -0.03
N GLU A 37 4.01 0.69 -0.19
CA GLU A 37 3.63 1.66 0.84
C GLU A 37 2.33 2.32 0.39
N ILE A 38 1.25 2.05 1.12
CA ILE A 38 -0.09 2.49 0.79
C ILE A 38 -0.48 3.62 1.73
N TRP A 39 -0.68 4.81 1.20
CA TRP A 39 -1.09 5.98 2.00
C TRP A 39 -2.59 6.18 1.87
N LEU A 40 -3.32 5.86 2.95
CA LEU A 40 -4.77 6.02 3.02
C LEU A 40 -5.15 7.44 3.44
N ALA A 41 -4.34 8.04 4.31
CA ALA A 41 -4.51 9.39 4.80
C ALA A 41 -3.18 9.82 5.44
N PRO A 42 -2.97 11.12 5.74
CA PRO A 42 -1.81 11.53 6.51
C PRO A 42 -1.76 10.76 7.83
N GLY A 43 -0.64 10.10 8.09
CA GLY A 43 -0.47 9.29 9.29
C GLY A 43 -1.12 7.91 9.26
N ASP A 44 -1.82 7.56 8.18
CA ASP A 44 -2.45 6.24 8.04
C ASP A 44 -1.85 5.52 6.84
N ARG A 45 -0.86 4.69 7.11
CA ARG A 45 -0.06 3.99 6.12
C ARG A 45 -0.07 2.49 6.36
N VAL A 46 -0.21 1.73 5.29
CA VAL A 46 -0.12 0.26 5.32
C VAL A 46 1.08 -0.15 4.47
N ILE A 47 1.87 -1.08 4.97
CA ILE A 47 3.03 -1.61 4.26
C ILE A 47 2.81 -3.10 3.96
N LEU A 48 3.00 -3.47 2.69
CA LEU A 48 2.97 -4.86 2.25
C LEU A 48 4.37 -5.26 1.81
N ASP A 49 4.76 -6.49 2.13
CA ASP A 49 6.00 -7.08 1.66
C ASP A 49 5.69 -8.22 0.70
N GLY A 50 6.55 -8.42 -0.28
CA GLY A 50 6.35 -9.48 -1.26
C GLY A 50 7.59 -9.76 -2.10
N ASP A 51 7.45 -10.74 -2.98
CA ASP A 51 8.55 -11.23 -3.81
C ASP A 51 8.66 -10.50 -5.15
N SER A 52 7.61 -9.78 -5.55
CA SER A 52 7.60 -9.06 -6.83
C SER A 52 6.63 -7.90 -6.79
N VAL A 53 6.84 -6.92 -7.66
CA VAL A 53 5.92 -5.79 -7.83
C VAL A 53 4.56 -6.28 -8.32
N VAL A 54 4.54 -7.23 -9.26
CA VAL A 54 3.29 -7.79 -9.80
C VAL A 54 2.44 -8.41 -8.69
N ASN A 55 3.07 -9.18 -7.79
CA ASN A 55 2.38 -9.77 -6.64
C ASN A 55 1.79 -8.69 -5.74
N LEU A 56 2.58 -7.65 -5.44
CA LEU A 56 2.14 -6.55 -4.59
C LEU A 56 1.03 -5.73 -5.23
N GLU A 57 1.09 -5.51 -6.54
CA GLU A 57 0.03 -4.81 -7.26
C GLU A 57 -1.31 -5.55 -7.16
N ALA A 58 -1.29 -6.87 -7.35
CA ALA A 58 -2.49 -7.69 -7.23
C ALA A 58 -3.07 -7.66 -5.82
N ARG A 59 -2.20 -7.72 -4.80
CA ARG A 59 -2.63 -7.65 -3.40
C ARG A 59 -3.18 -6.27 -3.06
N ALA A 60 -2.52 -5.20 -3.50
CA ALA A 60 -2.96 -3.83 -3.27
C ALA A 60 -4.32 -3.57 -3.92
N ALA A 61 -4.53 -4.07 -5.14
CA ALA A 61 -5.81 -3.91 -5.84
C ALA A 61 -7.00 -4.46 -5.05
N ARG A 62 -6.78 -5.53 -4.27
CA ARG A 62 -7.82 -6.12 -3.42
C ARG A 62 -7.88 -5.46 -2.05
N LEU A 63 -6.72 -5.18 -1.46
CA LEU A 63 -6.61 -4.70 -0.10
C LEU A 63 -7.06 -3.25 0.06
N VAL A 64 -6.70 -2.38 -0.90
CA VAL A 64 -6.97 -0.94 -0.78
C VAL A 64 -8.46 -0.64 -0.68
N PRO A 65 -9.33 -1.13 -1.58
CA PRO A 65 -10.78 -0.87 -1.45
C PRO A 65 -11.36 -1.39 -0.14
N ALA A 66 -10.97 -2.60 0.26
CA ALA A 66 -11.45 -3.20 1.49
C ALA A 66 -11.01 -2.42 2.72
N THR A 67 -9.76 -1.94 2.74
CA THR A 67 -9.23 -1.18 3.87
C THR A 67 -9.89 0.19 3.97
N VAL A 68 -10.06 0.89 2.85
CA VAL A 68 -10.75 2.17 2.82
C VAL A 68 -12.17 2.02 3.33
N TYR A 69 -12.89 1.00 2.87
CA TYR A 69 -14.24 0.73 3.33
C TYR A 69 -14.28 0.48 4.84
N SER A 70 -13.34 -0.33 5.35
CA SER A 70 -13.22 -0.61 6.78
C SER A 70 -12.98 0.68 7.59
N ARG A 71 -12.14 1.59 7.10
CA ARG A 71 -11.87 2.87 7.75
C ARG A 71 -13.11 3.76 7.78
N LEU A 72 -13.90 3.76 6.71
CA LEU A 72 -15.16 4.53 6.65
C LEU A 72 -16.17 3.99 7.66
N LEU A 73 -16.30 2.67 7.78
CA LEU A 73 -17.20 2.06 8.77
C LEU A 73 -16.76 2.40 10.20
N ALA A 74 -15.46 2.31 10.48
CA ALA A 74 -14.91 2.66 11.79
C ALA A 74 -15.19 4.14 12.13
N GLY A 75 -15.02 5.03 11.16
CA GLY A 75 -15.32 6.45 11.32
C GLY A 75 -16.79 6.71 11.64
N ARG A 76 -17.70 6.01 10.98
CA ARG A 76 -19.14 6.11 11.25
C ARG A 76 -19.48 5.61 12.65
N ALA A 77 -18.90 4.50 13.05
CA ALA A 77 -19.12 3.95 14.39
C ALA A 77 -18.64 4.93 15.47
N ASN A 78 -17.51 5.60 15.24
CA ASN A 78 -16.97 6.56 16.18
C ASN A 78 -17.73 7.89 16.18
N ALA A 79 -18.42 8.22 15.11
CA ALA A 79 -19.20 9.45 14.99
C ALA A 79 -20.56 9.35 15.65
N ALA A 80 -21.01 8.15 15.91
CA ALA A 80 -22.27 7.90 16.62
C ALA A 80 -22.07 8.03 18.13
#